data_2b4817fe9c24876495db8c448083ee24
#
_entry.id   2b4817fe9c24876495db8c448083ee24
#
_cell.length_a   1.000
_cell.length_b   1.000
_cell.length_c   1.000
_cell.angle_alpha   90.00
_cell.angle_beta   90.00
_cell.angle_gamma   90.00
#
_symmetry.space_group_name_H-M   'P 1'
#
loop_
_entity.id
_entity.type
_entity.pdbx_description
1 polymer ?
#
loop_
_entity_poly.entity_id
_entity_poly.type
_entity_poly.pdbx_seq_one_letter_code
_entity_poly.pdbx_strand_id
1 'polypeptide(L)'
;MNRLRSPGGCPWDAEQTHESLVEYLIEEAHECVEAIESGDQAAMQEELGDLLLQVVFHSRIAEPQWDIDSVVSGITNKLIARHPHVFSDDIADTAGDVEDSWHVRKAKEKGRDSLTEGIPESLPALMRAAKLQSRTKSLHVTPTPQADRASDLLGELHNQEELGDLLYELVRLARSRGWDAEGSLRSAVRRRIDVIKDIEGAKERELGY
;
A
#
# COMPACT_ATOMS: atom_id res chain seq x y z
N MET A 1 0.07 22.47 -12.97
CA MET A 1 1.14 21.82 -13.75
C MET A 1 1.43 22.51 -15.09
N ASN A 2 0.44 22.78 -15.95
CA ASN A 2 0.72 23.36 -17.26
C ASN A 2 1.52 24.69 -17.14
N ARG A 3 1.08 25.63 -16.29
CA ARG A 3 1.80 26.90 -16.08
C ARG A 3 3.20 26.70 -15.50
N LEU A 4 3.37 25.76 -14.56
CA LEU A 4 4.65 25.51 -13.89
C LEU A 4 5.69 24.92 -14.85
N ARG A 5 5.30 24.01 -15.75
CA ARG A 5 6.19 23.34 -16.71
C ARG A 5 6.30 24.04 -18.09
N SER A 6 5.67 25.20 -18.28
CA SER A 6 5.75 25.98 -19.51
C SER A 6 6.87 27.03 -19.45
N PRO A 7 7.33 27.57 -20.60
CA PRO A 7 8.28 28.66 -20.62
C PRO A 7 7.87 29.82 -19.71
N GLY A 8 8.79 30.24 -18.83
CA GLY A 8 8.51 31.24 -17.77
C GLY A 8 7.80 30.68 -16.55
N GLY A 9 7.67 29.36 -16.42
CA GLY A 9 7.21 28.66 -15.21
C GLY A 9 8.36 28.39 -14.23
N CYS A 10 8.25 27.30 -13.47
CA CYS A 10 9.28 26.90 -12.50
C CYS A 10 10.37 26.06 -13.17
N PRO A 11 11.65 26.45 -13.07
CA PRO A 11 12.75 25.69 -13.65
C PRO A 11 12.87 24.28 -13.09
N TRP A 12 12.65 24.11 -11.77
CA TRP A 12 12.71 22.81 -11.12
C TRP A 12 11.61 21.87 -11.65
N ASP A 13 10.35 22.34 -11.72
CA ASP A 13 9.26 21.54 -12.27
C ASP A 13 9.51 21.14 -13.74
N ALA A 14 10.12 22.04 -14.52
CA ALA A 14 10.40 21.79 -15.92
C ALA A 14 11.40 20.64 -16.14
N GLU A 15 12.35 20.45 -15.22
CA GLU A 15 13.41 19.43 -15.30
C GLU A 15 12.96 18.04 -14.81
N GLN A 16 11.84 17.95 -14.06
CA GLN A 16 11.41 16.67 -13.49
C GLN A 16 11.02 15.64 -14.56
N THR A 17 11.36 14.39 -14.27
CA THR A 17 11.01 13.19 -15.06
C THR A 17 10.13 12.25 -14.23
N HIS A 18 9.59 11.21 -14.85
CA HIS A 18 8.88 10.16 -14.12
C HIS A 18 9.76 9.52 -13.03
N GLU A 19 11.03 9.29 -13.35
CA GLU A 19 12.00 8.64 -12.47
C GLU A 19 12.37 9.53 -11.28
N SER A 20 12.59 10.85 -11.52
CA SER A 20 12.98 11.78 -10.45
C SER A 20 11.86 12.02 -9.44
N LEU A 21 10.60 11.79 -9.82
CA LEU A 21 9.44 11.95 -8.94
C LEU A 21 9.07 10.68 -8.16
N VAL A 22 9.75 9.55 -8.36
CA VAL A 22 9.41 8.30 -7.65
C VAL A 22 9.59 8.44 -6.14
N GLU A 23 10.65 9.12 -5.68
CA GLU A 23 10.89 9.32 -4.25
C GLU A 23 9.78 10.14 -3.60
N TYR A 24 9.36 11.23 -4.23
CA TYR A 24 8.25 12.06 -3.72
C TYR A 24 6.92 11.30 -3.71
N LEU A 25 6.60 10.54 -4.74
CA LEU A 25 5.38 9.72 -4.76
C LEU A 25 5.32 8.73 -3.60
N ILE A 26 6.46 8.15 -3.20
CA ILE A 26 6.56 7.23 -2.07
C ILE A 26 6.43 8.01 -0.76
N GLU A 27 7.08 9.15 -0.63
CA GLU A 27 7.04 10.04 0.52
C GLU A 27 5.60 10.49 0.81
N GLU A 28 4.92 11.12 -0.14
CA GLU A 28 3.52 11.55 -0.02
C GLU A 28 2.57 10.40 0.33
N ALA A 29 2.82 9.21 -0.24
CA ALA A 29 2.02 8.03 0.11
C ALA A 29 2.20 7.61 1.58
N HIS A 30 3.38 7.76 2.15
CA HIS A 30 3.67 7.46 3.55
C HIS A 30 3.13 8.55 4.49
N GLU A 31 3.24 9.82 4.14
CA GLU A 31 2.69 10.95 4.89
C GLU A 31 1.17 10.88 4.94
N CYS A 32 0.53 10.55 3.81
CA CYS A 32 -0.91 10.28 3.76
C CYS A 32 -1.31 9.10 4.68
N VAL A 33 -0.53 8.02 4.73
CA VAL A 33 -0.77 6.90 5.66
C VAL A 33 -0.64 7.36 7.10
N GLU A 34 0.38 8.16 7.45
CA GLU A 34 0.56 8.68 8.80
C GLU A 34 -0.60 9.60 9.22
N ALA A 35 -1.04 10.49 8.35
CA ALA A 35 -2.19 11.35 8.57
C ALA A 35 -3.48 10.55 8.81
N ILE A 36 -3.74 9.49 8.03
CA ILE A 36 -4.89 8.59 8.22
C ILE A 36 -4.79 7.86 9.57
N GLU A 37 -3.61 7.32 9.91
CA GLU A 37 -3.42 6.52 11.12
C GLU A 37 -3.42 7.38 12.40
N SER A 38 -3.05 8.67 12.32
CA SER A 38 -3.18 9.63 13.42
C SER A 38 -4.60 10.15 13.62
N GLY A 39 -5.45 10.05 12.58
CA GLY A 39 -6.80 10.60 12.57
C GLY A 39 -6.85 12.10 12.37
N ASP A 40 -5.74 12.73 11.98
CA ASP A 40 -5.67 14.18 11.68
C ASP A 40 -6.30 14.47 10.32
N GLN A 41 -7.52 15.05 10.36
CA GLN A 41 -8.30 15.34 9.16
C GLN A 41 -7.68 16.47 8.32
N ALA A 42 -6.98 17.41 8.95
CA ALA A 42 -6.35 18.52 8.24
C ALA A 42 -5.10 18.03 7.50
N ALA A 43 -4.23 17.29 8.18
CA ALA A 43 -3.09 16.64 7.54
C ALA A 43 -3.53 15.66 6.43
N MET A 44 -4.55 14.84 6.68
CA MET A 44 -5.06 13.92 5.64
C MET A 44 -5.55 14.66 4.38
N GLN A 45 -6.19 15.83 4.53
CA GLN A 45 -6.61 16.64 3.39
C GLN A 45 -5.40 17.20 2.62
N GLU A 46 -4.36 17.63 3.32
CA GLU A 46 -3.11 18.13 2.74
C GLU A 46 -2.42 17.04 1.95
N GLU A 47 -2.14 15.90 2.58
CA GLU A 47 -1.39 14.79 1.95
C GLU A 47 -2.13 14.14 0.76
N LEU A 48 -3.47 14.10 0.81
CA LEU A 48 -4.27 13.70 -0.37
C LEU A 48 -4.13 14.70 -1.52
N GLY A 49 -3.92 15.98 -1.22
CA GLY A 49 -3.62 17.02 -2.21
C GLY A 49 -2.27 16.77 -2.86
N ASP A 50 -1.24 16.40 -2.09
CA ASP A 50 0.10 16.14 -2.58
C ASP A 50 0.19 14.82 -3.38
N LEU A 51 -0.53 13.78 -2.96
CA LEU A 51 -0.75 12.60 -3.80
C LEU A 51 -1.44 12.93 -5.13
N LEU A 52 -2.46 13.81 -5.11
CA LEU A 52 -3.12 14.26 -6.33
C LEU A 52 -2.16 15.08 -7.21
N LEU A 53 -1.29 15.90 -6.61
CA LEU A 53 -0.24 16.63 -7.31
C LEU A 53 0.66 15.65 -8.08
N GLN A 54 1.09 14.53 -7.48
CA GLN A 54 1.89 13.51 -8.18
C GLN A 54 1.16 12.97 -9.42
N VAL A 55 -0.14 12.68 -9.31
CA VAL A 55 -0.95 12.20 -10.44
C VAL A 55 -0.98 13.24 -11.58
N VAL A 56 -1.26 14.50 -11.24
CA VAL A 56 -1.33 15.59 -12.22
C VAL A 56 0.05 15.89 -12.83
N PHE A 57 1.12 15.79 -12.03
CA PHE A 57 2.49 16.02 -12.48
C PHE A 57 2.92 14.97 -13.50
N HIS A 58 2.78 13.68 -13.16
CA HIS A 58 3.07 12.58 -14.05
C HIS A 58 2.26 12.65 -15.35
N SER A 59 0.98 13.02 -15.26
CA SER A 59 0.13 13.20 -16.44
C SER A 59 0.66 14.32 -17.37
N ARG A 60 1.17 15.41 -16.79
CA ARG A 60 1.74 16.52 -17.57
C ARG A 60 3.09 16.17 -18.20
N ILE A 61 3.90 15.33 -17.56
CA ILE A 61 5.14 14.82 -18.13
C ILE A 61 4.87 13.93 -19.35
N ALA A 62 3.82 13.12 -19.27
CA ALA A 62 3.50 12.12 -20.28
C ALA A 62 2.92 12.68 -21.59
N GLU A 63 2.47 13.95 -21.61
CA GLU A 63 1.95 14.57 -22.83
C GLU A 63 3.02 14.59 -23.96
N PRO A 64 2.66 14.34 -25.22
CA PRO A 64 1.29 14.15 -25.73
C PRO A 64 0.81 12.68 -25.78
N GLN A 65 1.55 11.72 -25.20
CA GLN A 65 1.19 10.31 -25.27
C GLN A 65 -0.13 10.01 -24.53
N TRP A 66 -0.30 10.56 -23.35
CA TRP A 66 -1.51 10.54 -22.53
C TRP A 66 -1.50 11.72 -21.54
N ASP A 67 -2.63 12.03 -20.98
CA ASP A 67 -2.88 13.19 -20.15
C ASP A 67 -3.75 12.84 -18.91
N ILE A 68 -4.11 13.85 -18.13
CA ILE A 68 -4.95 13.67 -16.95
C ILE A 68 -6.36 13.17 -17.31
N ASP A 69 -6.90 13.55 -18.45
CA ASP A 69 -8.23 13.09 -18.90
C ASP A 69 -8.20 11.59 -19.23
N SER A 70 -7.10 11.12 -19.79
CA SER A 70 -6.85 9.70 -20.04
C SER A 70 -6.78 8.90 -18.74
N VAL A 71 -6.11 9.43 -17.70
CA VAL A 71 -6.03 8.80 -16.36
C VAL A 71 -7.42 8.74 -15.72
N VAL A 72 -8.16 9.84 -15.73
CA VAL A 72 -9.51 9.92 -15.16
C VAL A 72 -10.47 8.99 -15.90
N SER A 73 -10.45 8.99 -17.23
CA SER A 73 -11.28 8.09 -18.04
C SER A 73 -10.94 6.62 -17.76
N GLY A 74 -9.66 6.30 -17.65
CA GLY A 74 -9.18 4.95 -17.35
C GLY A 74 -9.69 4.43 -16.01
N ILE A 75 -9.59 5.22 -14.94
CA ILE A 75 -10.09 4.80 -13.61
C ILE A 75 -11.62 4.75 -13.59
N THR A 76 -12.32 5.70 -14.23
CA THR A 76 -13.78 5.73 -14.32
C THR A 76 -14.30 4.46 -14.99
N ASN A 77 -13.77 4.09 -16.15
CA ASN A 77 -14.15 2.88 -16.86
C ASN A 77 -13.91 1.61 -16.02
N LYS A 78 -12.80 1.55 -15.29
CA LYS A 78 -12.52 0.44 -14.35
C LYS A 78 -13.55 0.36 -13.24
N LEU A 79 -13.90 1.49 -12.63
CA LEU A 79 -14.89 1.53 -11.55
C LEU A 79 -16.26 1.07 -12.04
N ILE A 80 -16.72 1.57 -13.18
CA ILE A 80 -17.98 1.14 -13.79
C ILE A 80 -17.98 -0.37 -14.07
N ALA A 81 -16.93 -0.87 -14.74
CA ALA A 81 -16.85 -2.28 -15.10
C ALA A 81 -16.75 -3.24 -13.90
N ARG A 82 -16.18 -2.78 -12.77
CA ARG A 82 -16.01 -3.60 -11.57
C ARG A 82 -17.15 -3.50 -10.56
N HIS A 83 -18.08 -2.54 -10.75
CA HIS A 83 -19.25 -2.35 -9.89
C HIS A 83 -20.57 -2.48 -10.69
N PRO A 84 -20.81 -3.60 -11.37
CA PRO A 84 -22.05 -3.76 -12.13
C PRO A 84 -23.30 -3.78 -11.26
N HIS A 85 -23.17 -4.10 -9.97
CA HIS A 85 -24.24 -3.97 -8.98
C HIS A 85 -24.63 -2.51 -8.70
N VAL A 86 -23.84 -1.53 -9.15
CA VAL A 86 -24.15 -0.08 -9.04
C VAL A 86 -24.53 0.50 -10.40
N PHE A 87 -23.88 0.04 -11.47
CA PHE A 87 -24.00 0.62 -12.81
C PHE A 87 -24.74 -0.26 -13.81
N SER A 88 -25.22 -1.45 -13.40
CA SER A 88 -25.96 -2.42 -14.21
C SER A 88 -26.96 -3.18 -13.33
N ASP A 89 -27.45 -4.33 -13.80
CA ASP A 89 -28.51 -5.11 -13.15
C ASP A 89 -27.98 -6.25 -12.24
N ASP A 90 -26.68 -6.35 -12.05
CA ASP A 90 -26.08 -7.35 -11.14
C ASP A 90 -26.48 -7.03 -9.68
N ILE A 91 -26.66 -8.07 -8.88
CA ILE A 91 -27.00 -7.93 -7.45
C ILE A 91 -25.78 -8.33 -6.61
N ALA A 92 -25.46 -7.53 -5.61
CA ALA A 92 -24.49 -7.87 -4.58
C ALA A 92 -25.05 -7.38 -3.23
N ASP A 93 -25.36 -8.32 -2.34
CA ASP A 93 -26.04 -8.04 -1.08
C ASP A 93 -25.06 -7.73 0.06
N THR A 94 -23.80 -8.15 -0.05
CA THR A 94 -22.80 -7.97 0.99
C THR A 94 -21.46 -7.42 0.45
N ALA A 95 -20.69 -6.80 1.31
CA ALA A 95 -19.32 -6.36 0.98
C ALA A 95 -18.42 -7.53 0.53
N GLY A 96 -18.64 -8.73 1.08
CA GLY A 96 -17.92 -9.95 0.68
C GLY A 96 -18.19 -10.35 -0.77
N ASP A 97 -19.47 -10.30 -1.19
CA ASP A 97 -19.87 -10.61 -2.58
C ASP A 97 -19.20 -9.63 -3.56
N VAL A 98 -19.11 -8.35 -3.17
CA VAL A 98 -18.42 -7.32 -3.95
C VAL A 98 -16.93 -7.64 -4.06
N GLU A 99 -16.25 -7.95 -2.94
CA GLU A 99 -14.82 -8.25 -2.90
C GLU A 99 -14.45 -9.47 -3.76
N ASP A 100 -15.19 -10.56 -3.62
CA ASP A 100 -14.97 -11.79 -4.40
C ASP A 100 -15.18 -11.54 -5.90
N SER A 101 -16.26 -10.87 -6.28
CA SER A 101 -16.54 -10.51 -7.67
C SER A 101 -15.50 -9.56 -8.26
N TRP A 102 -15.01 -8.61 -7.46
CA TRP A 102 -13.95 -7.67 -7.85
C TRP A 102 -12.66 -8.38 -8.22
N HIS A 103 -12.22 -9.34 -7.40
CA HIS A 103 -10.99 -10.09 -7.66
C HIS A 103 -11.07 -10.90 -8.95
N VAL A 104 -12.21 -11.55 -9.21
CA VAL A 104 -12.45 -12.33 -10.42
C VAL A 104 -12.43 -11.42 -11.67
N ARG A 105 -13.15 -10.29 -11.62
CA ARG A 105 -13.20 -9.33 -12.74
C ARG A 105 -11.84 -8.73 -13.04
N LYS A 106 -11.09 -8.35 -11.99
CA LYS A 106 -9.74 -7.81 -12.11
C LYS A 106 -8.75 -8.81 -12.71
N ALA A 107 -8.85 -10.08 -12.38
CA ALA A 107 -8.01 -11.13 -12.95
C ALA A 107 -8.29 -11.30 -14.45
N LYS A 108 -9.58 -11.36 -14.82
CA LYS A 108 -10.04 -11.48 -16.21
C LYS A 108 -9.63 -10.27 -17.07
N GLU A 109 -9.82 -9.05 -16.56
CA GLU A 109 -9.44 -7.80 -17.24
C GLU A 109 -7.93 -7.75 -17.56
N LYS A 110 -7.11 -8.27 -16.65
CA LYS A 110 -5.65 -8.20 -16.78
C LYS A 110 -5.05 -9.31 -17.64
N GLY A 111 -5.82 -10.33 -18.04
CA GLY A 111 -5.34 -11.46 -18.86
C GLY A 111 -4.10 -12.13 -18.24
N ARG A 112 -4.05 -12.28 -16.92
CA ARG A 112 -2.88 -12.80 -16.22
C ARG A 112 -2.78 -14.31 -16.39
N ASP A 113 -1.60 -14.76 -16.77
CA ASP A 113 -1.27 -16.18 -16.90
C ASP A 113 -0.86 -16.81 -15.56
N SER A 114 -0.46 -15.96 -14.58
CA SER A 114 -0.06 -16.40 -13.23
C SER A 114 -0.72 -15.57 -12.13
N LEU A 115 -1.05 -16.24 -11.01
CA LEU A 115 -1.55 -15.57 -9.81
C LEU A 115 -0.52 -14.63 -9.17
N THR A 116 0.76 -14.84 -9.42
CA THR A 116 1.85 -14.01 -8.91
C THR A 116 2.11 -12.78 -9.77
N GLU A 117 1.63 -12.77 -11.00
CA GLU A 117 1.85 -11.69 -11.94
C GLU A 117 1.25 -10.37 -11.48
N GLY A 118 2.01 -9.27 -11.65
CA GLY A 118 1.59 -7.91 -11.27
C GLY A 118 1.47 -7.71 -9.75
N ILE A 119 2.27 -8.42 -8.95
CA ILE A 119 2.60 -8.05 -7.58
C ILE A 119 3.88 -7.21 -7.66
N PRO A 120 3.83 -5.91 -7.37
CA PRO A 120 5.02 -5.06 -7.47
C PRO A 120 6.14 -5.55 -6.55
N GLU A 121 7.37 -5.57 -7.07
CA GLU A 121 8.54 -5.95 -6.27
C GLU A 121 8.94 -4.90 -5.24
N SER A 122 8.59 -3.64 -5.49
CA SER A 122 8.83 -2.50 -4.62
C SER A 122 7.92 -2.42 -3.39
N LEU A 123 6.90 -3.29 -3.27
CA LEU A 123 6.06 -3.31 -2.08
C LEU A 123 6.86 -3.70 -0.83
N PRO A 124 6.56 -3.11 0.35
CA PRO A 124 7.05 -3.60 1.63
C PRO A 124 6.85 -5.10 1.79
N ALA A 125 7.81 -5.80 2.39
CA ALA A 125 7.87 -7.26 2.35
C ALA A 125 6.63 -7.95 2.96
N LEU A 126 6.14 -7.46 4.10
CA LEU A 126 4.94 -8.02 4.74
C LEU A 126 3.68 -7.77 3.90
N MET A 127 3.56 -6.59 3.29
CA MET A 127 2.47 -6.25 2.39
C MET A 127 2.52 -7.10 1.11
N ARG A 128 3.72 -7.35 0.56
CA ARG A 128 3.93 -8.23 -0.59
C ARG A 128 3.52 -9.67 -0.26
N ALA A 129 3.92 -10.18 0.91
CA ALA A 129 3.54 -11.51 1.40
C ALA A 129 2.01 -11.62 1.57
N ALA A 130 1.37 -10.64 2.21
CA ALA A 130 -0.09 -10.61 2.37
C ALA A 130 -0.81 -10.64 1.01
N LYS A 131 -0.32 -9.89 0.04
CA LYS A 131 -0.89 -9.83 -1.32
C LYS A 131 -0.72 -11.14 -2.08
N LEU A 132 0.45 -11.79 -1.97
CA LEU A 132 0.70 -13.11 -2.56
C LEU A 132 -0.26 -14.14 -1.96
N GLN A 133 -0.35 -14.24 -0.65
CA GLN A 133 -1.24 -15.16 0.05
C GLN A 133 -2.72 -14.95 -0.30
N SER A 134 -3.16 -13.66 -0.45
CA SER A 134 -4.52 -13.37 -0.89
C SER A 134 -4.83 -13.93 -2.27
N ARG A 135 -3.90 -13.83 -3.20
CA ARG A 135 -4.09 -14.30 -4.58
C ARG A 135 -4.01 -15.81 -4.73
N THR A 136 -3.20 -16.46 -3.91
CA THR A 136 -3.00 -17.92 -3.96
C THR A 136 -3.98 -18.71 -3.08
N LYS A 137 -4.93 -18.02 -2.41
CA LYS A 137 -5.94 -18.66 -1.55
C LYS A 137 -6.70 -19.79 -2.24
N SER A 138 -7.03 -19.63 -3.53
CA SER A 138 -7.75 -20.64 -4.32
C SER A 138 -6.92 -21.86 -4.70
N LEU A 139 -5.59 -21.77 -4.68
CA LEU A 139 -4.71 -22.89 -5.02
C LEU A 139 -4.68 -23.96 -3.91
N HIS A 140 -5.28 -23.69 -2.75
CA HIS A 140 -5.17 -24.57 -1.58
C HIS A 140 -3.72 -25.05 -1.41
N VAL A 141 -2.75 -24.18 -1.75
CA VAL A 141 -1.36 -24.40 -1.36
C VAL A 141 -1.43 -24.51 0.14
N THR A 142 -1.50 -25.77 0.59
CA THR A 142 -1.59 -26.07 1.99
C THR A 142 -0.37 -25.44 2.60
N PRO A 143 -0.53 -24.43 3.47
CA PRO A 143 0.58 -24.07 4.32
C PRO A 143 0.97 -25.38 4.97
N THR A 144 2.24 -25.66 5.06
CA THR A 144 2.71 -26.75 5.91
C THR A 144 1.87 -26.71 7.19
N PRO A 145 1.20 -27.79 7.63
CA PRO A 145 0.22 -27.73 8.72
C PRO A 145 0.91 -27.41 10.03
N GLN A 146 1.01 -26.12 10.36
CA GLN A 146 1.77 -25.67 11.52
C GLN A 146 1.33 -24.27 11.99
N ALA A 147 0.04 -24.10 12.29
CA ALA A 147 -0.41 -22.97 13.10
C ALA A 147 0.22 -22.96 14.50
N ASP A 148 0.66 -24.11 15.00
CA ASP A 148 1.40 -24.24 16.27
C ASP A 148 2.90 -23.91 16.13
N ARG A 149 3.42 -23.83 14.91
CA ARG A 149 4.84 -23.67 14.63
C ARG A 149 5.43 -22.29 14.89
N ALA A 150 4.63 -21.24 15.00
CA ALA A 150 5.18 -19.92 15.34
C ALA A 150 5.84 -19.92 16.74
N SER A 151 5.28 -20.69 17.68
CA SER A 151 5.88 -20.88 19.01
C SER A 151 7.10 -21.77 18.98
N ASP A 152 7.07 -22.83 18.17
CA ASP A 152 8.19 -23.76 18.01
C ASP A 152 9.35 -23.12 17.23
N LEU A 153 9.05 -22.33 16.18
CA LEU A 153 10.06 -21.62 15.39
C LEU A 153 10.78 -20.50 16.16
N LEU A 154 10.14 -19.89 17.16
CA LEU A 154 10.78 -18.85 17.99
C LEU A 154 11.93 -19.42 18.85
N GLY A 155 11.94 -20.72 19.18
CA GLY A 155 12.99 -21.38 19.93
C GLY A 155 14.14 -21.96 19.08
N GLU A 156 13.95 -22.05 17.75
CA GLU A 156 14.81 -22.82 16.85
C GLU A 156 15.30 -22.02 15.61
N LEU A 157 15.27 -20.67 15.67
CA LEU A 157 15.81 -19.85 14.58
C LEU A 157 17.35 -19.92 14.55
N HIS A 158 17.92 -20.55 13.53
CA HIS A 158 19.35 -20.71 13.36
C HIS A 158 19.94 -19.88 12.22
N ASN A 159 19.10 -19.36 11.32
CA ASN A 159 19.55 -18.60 10.14
C ASN A 159 18.49 -17.61 9.62
N GLN A 160 18.90 -16.79 8.66
CA GLN A 160 18.07 -15.73 8.07
C GLN A 160 16.91 -16.27 7.22
N GLU A 161 17.06 -17.45 6.61
CA GLU A 161 16.01 -18.07 5.79
C GLU A 161 14.83 -18.50 6.68
N GLU A 162 15.11 -19.16 7.80
CA GLU A 162 14.09 -19.55 8.79
C GLU A 162 13.37 -18.34 9.39
N LEU A 163 14.06 -17.22 9.61
CA LEU A 163 13.42 -15.96 10.00
C LEU A 163 12.45 -15.46 8.90
N GLY A 164 12.84 -15.57 7.64
CA GLY A 164 11.97 -15.21 6.50
C GLY A 164 10.70 -16.06 6.46
N ASP A 165 10.82 -17.36 6.66
CA ASP A 165 9.70 -18.29 6.71
C ASP A 165 8.77 -18.00 7.90
N LEU A 166 9.33 -17.72 9.08
CA LEU A 166 8.54 -17.32 10.24
C LEU A 166 7.76 -16.02 9.99
N LEU A 167 8.40 -15.01 9.41
CA LEU A 167 7.72 -13.75 9.06
C LEU A 167 6.57 -13.99 8.06
N TYR A 168 6.77 -14.85 7.08
CA TYR A 168 5.72 -15.23 6.13
C TYR A 168 4.53 -15.91 6.82
N GLU A 169 4.80 -16.84 7.75
CA GLU A 169 3.75 -17.50 8.54
C GLU A 169 3.02 -16.53 9.49
N LEU A 170 3.73 -15.57 10.08
CA LEU A 170 3.11 -14.52 10.90
C LEU A 170 2.16 -13.64 10.06
N VAL A 171 2.53 -13.30 8.82
CA VAL A 171 1.63 -12.61 7.88
C VAL A 171 0.41 -13.45 7.57
N ARG A 172 0.56 -14.76 7.36
CA ARG A 172 -0.55 -15.67 7.13
C ARG A 172 -1.52 -15.72 8.34
N LEU A 173 -0.96 -15.81 9.55
CA LEU A 173 -1.75 -15.77 10.79
C LEU A 173 -2.51 -14.44 10.95
N ALA A 174 -1.83 -13.32 10.73
CA ALA A 174 -2.45 -12.00 10.79
C ALA A 174 -3.65 -11.92 9.82
N ARG A 175 -3.46 -12.33 8.57
CA ARG A 175 -4.53 -12.35 7.57
C ARG A 175 -5.71 -13.24 7.96
N SER A 176 -5.47 -14.41 8.54
CA SER A 176 -6.55 -15.32 8.98
C SER A 176 -7.43 -14.68 10.07
N ARG A 177 -6.92 -13.66 10.76
CA ARG A 177 -7.61 -12.89 11.81
C ARG A 177 -8.12 -11.52 11.33
N GLY A 178 -7.97 -11.20 10.05
CA GLY A 178 -8.32 -9.90 9.49
C GLY A 178 -7.40 -8.75 9.92
N TRP A 179 -6.17 -9.04 10.33
CA TRP A 179 -5.20 -8.04 10.78
C TRP A 179 -4.25 -7.63 9.65
N ASP A 180 -3.88 -6.35 9.63
CA ASP A 180 -2.79 -5.83 8.78
C ASP A 180 -1.45 -6.01 9.50
N ALA A 181 -0.60 -6.88 8.97
CA ALA A 181 0.70 -7.19 9.56
C ALA A 181 1.69 -6.01 9.44
N GLU A 182 1.69 -5.30 8.29
CA GLU A 182 2.56 -4.15 8.04
C GLU A 182 2.18 -2.99 8.97
N GLY A 183 0.90 -2.59 9.00
CA GLY A 183 0.40 -1.54 9.87
C GLY A 183 0.54 -1.88 11.36
N SER A 184 0.38 -3.16 11.74
CA SER A 184 0.59 -3.62 13.10
C SER A 184 2.03 -3.44 13.56
N LEU A 185 3.01 -3.77 12.69
CA LEU A 185 4.42 -3.56 13.00
C LEU A 185 4.76 -2.08 13.07
N ARG A 186 4.28 -1.27 12.12
CA ARG A 186 4.44 0.19 12.11
C ARG A 186 3.90 0.81 13.40
N SER A 187 2.71 0.43 13.84
CA SER A 187 2.12 0.89 15.11
C SER A 187 2.93 0.44 16.33
N ALA A 188 3.51 -0.75 16.32
CA ALA A 188 4.38 -1.22 17.40
C ALA A 188 5.68 -0.40 17.48
N VAL A 189 6.25 -0.03 16.33
CA VAL A 189 7.45 0.83 16.26
C VAL A 189 7.13 2.22 16.83
N ARG A 190 5.99 2.83 16.45
CA ARG A 190 5.57 4.14 17.00
C ARG A 190 5.47 4.12 18.53
N ARG A 191 4.75 3.16 19.10
CA ARG A 191 4.68 3.04 20.58
C ARG A 191 6.04 2.93 21.26
N ARG A 192 7.03 2.31 20.63
CA ARG A 192 8.39 2.23 21.16
C ARG A 192 9.12 3.56 21.05
N ILE A 193 8.91 4.31 19.98
CA ILE A 193 9.46 5.66 19.81
C ILE A 193 8.92 6.57 20.92
N ASP A 194 7.62 6.52 21.22
CA ASP A 194 7.02 7.32 22.27
C ASP A 194 7.64 7.02 23.64
N VAL A 195 7.81 5.74 23.99
CA VAL A 195 8.51 5.33 25.23
C VAL A 195 9.95 5.84 25.27
N ILE A 196 10.66 5.81 24.14
CA ILE A 196 12.05 6.33 24.08
C ILE A 196 12.06 7.83 24.33
N LYS A 197 11.16 8.59 23.69
CA LYS A 197 11.02 10.04 23.90
C LYS A 197 10.69 10.38 25.36
N ASP A 198 9.84 9.62 26.01
CA ASP A 198 9.52 9.80 27.44
C ASP A 198 10.74 9.59 28.33
N ILE A 199 11.57 8.58 28.03
CA ILE A 199 12.82 8.31 28.77
C ILE A 199 13.84 9.42 28.54
N GLU A 200 13.99 9.89 27.31
CA GLU A 200 14.90 11.01 26.96
C GLU A 200 14.46 12.29 27.66
N GLY A 201 13.19 12.66 27.60
CA GLY A 201 12.65 13.84 28.29
C GLY A 201 12.67 13.74 29.82
N ALA A 202 12.68 12.53 30.39
CA ALA A 202 12.89 12.35 31.83
C ALA A 202 14.36 12.61 32.23
N LYS A 203 15.32 12.13 31.43
CA LYS A 203 16.74 12.35 31.64
C LYS A 203 17.14 13.81 31.52
N GLU A 204 16.58 14.54 30.55
CA GLU A 204 16.83 15.98 30.41
C GLU A 204 16.38 16.77 31.67
N ARG A 205 15.20 16.39 32.22
CA ARG A 205 14.71 17.01 33.47
C ARG A 205 15.57 16.68 34.70
N GLU A 206 16.17 15.50 34.77
CA GLU A 206 17.11 15.12 35.85
C GLU A 206 18.46 15.82 35.73
N LEU A 207 18.88 16.13 34.51
CA LEU A 207 20.17 16.81 34.24
C LEU A 207 20.08 18.34 34.32
N GLY A 208 18.88 18.92 34.51
CA GLY A 208 18.68 20.34 34.80
C GLY A 208 18.89 21.28 33.62
N TYR A 209 18.60 20.80 32.37
CA TYR A 209 18.48 21.64 31.19
C TYR A 209 17.02 22.01 30.95
#